data_00747d467ad90bf98fbfbab3abb66a4d
#
_entry.id   00747d467ad90bf98fbfbab3abb66a4d
#
_cell.length_a   1.000
_cell.length_b   1.000
_cell.length_c   1.000
_cell.angle_alpha   90.00
_cell.angle_beta   90.00
_cell.angle_gamma   90.00
#
_symmetry.space_group_name_H-M   'P 1'
#
loop_
_entity.id
_entity.type
_entity.pdbx_description
1 polymer ?
#
loop_
_entity_poly.entity_id
_entity_poly.type
_entity_poly.pdbx_seq_one_letter_code
_entity_poly.pdbx_strand_id
1 'polypeptide(L)'
;MSHNTCISRRGAIASVSLAAASTAALAVGRAYGEEFADATPLSPTDAISFLYIDNAQLEAGSEQNVVVSLSQHSGVSAAVLTVQDEAGDEQTCTVSGVQDNALLFTYVPSGMGSCELACLQFKTNGAVYEISFSELDESYRSYTVVPAAAAFSNGEAANGPDLHVYTGDAGDGLAESASIEEAASVAIAAARRSRAVNPEKSGPFVIALDPGHVGASSGAVANGTSEVDATWKIAQFCKAELDMYENVTTVFTVTPNDRLGSSSELRERVQRALNQGADVLVSLHLNSTGLGNAYGAEVWAPHNSSYNNETHAVGTDLGNQILAQLQKLGLTNRGVKFRWIDSDPDYNYADGSNGDYYGIIREARKSNLPAIIVEHAFLDNWNDYNNYLNSDAKLQSLGIADARGIANYYGLAYAEGTVYRLYYPSTLDHHYTMDANEYQVLGSRGWIQEGIAWHSDSKEHGVPVYRLYHEDTLNHHYTMDANEYQVLAGRGWKQEGVAWYSAPKGEGKPVYRLYHSGTLDHHYTKDAWEYQVLAGRGWTQEGIAWYSKE
;
A
#
# COMPACT_ATOMS: atom_id res chain seq x y z
N MET A 1 36.24 -5.27 -18.65
CA MET A 1 35.11 -6.04 -19.22
C MET A 1 34.09 -6.17 -18.09
N SER A 2 33.14 -5.25 -18.06
CA SER A 2 32.06 -5.26 -17.09
C SER A 2 31.10 -6.40 -17.45
N HIS A 3 30.75 -7.23 -16.48
CA HIS A 3 29.74 -8.24 -16.63
C HIS A 3 28.38 -7.62 -16.23
N ASN A 4 27.61 -7.23 -17.22
CA ASN A 4 26.19 -6.90 -17.00
C ASN A 4 25.44 -8.20 -16.67
N THR A 5 24.87 -8.27 -15.52
CA THR A 5 24.08 -9.43 -15.09
C THR A 5 22.59 -9.14 -15.33
N CYS A 6 22.02 -9.78 -16.35
CA CYS A 6 20.58 -9.79 -16.56
C CYS A 6 19.94 -10.78 -15.56
N ILE A 7 19.04 -10.33 -14.71
CA ILE A 7 18.29 -11.19 -13.80
C ILE A 7 16.85 -11.27 -14.30
N SER A 8 16.55 -12.34 -15.05
CA SER A 8 15.18 -12.73 -15.36
C SER A 8 14.61 -13.52 -14.19
N ARG A 9 13.59 -13.04 -13.52
CA ARG A 9 12.80 -13.79 -12.55
C ARG A 9 11.35 -13.93 -13.05
N ARG A 10 10.95 -15.15 -13.33
CA ARG A 10 9.55 -15.55 -13.44
C ARG A 10 8.94 -15.59 -12.02
N GLY A 11 8.33 -14.52 -11.61
CA GLY A 11 7.51 -14.44 -10.41
C GLY A 11 6.19 -13.78 -10.79
N ALA A 12 5.07 -14.42 -10.50
CA ALA A 12 3.75 -13.91 -10.82
C ALA A 12 3.48 -12.60 -10.05
N ILE A 13 3.60 -11.48 -10.75
CA ILE A 13 3.00 -10.21 -10.32
C ILE A 13 1.73 -10.07 -11.15
N ALA A 14 0.60 -9.91 -10.47
CA ALA A 14 -0.67 -9.71 -11.12
C ALA A 14 -0.61 -8.46 -12.03
N SER A 15 -0.86 -8.65 -13.32
CA SER A 15 -0.95 -7.57 -14.28
C SER A 15 -2.09 -6.63 -13.92
N VAL A 16 -1.76 -5.39 -13.63
CA VAL A 16 -2.73 -4.30 -13.48
C VAL A 16 -2.82 -3.59 -14.83
N SER A 17 -3.88 -3.85 -15.58
CA SER A 17 -4.17 -3.11 -16.80
C SER A 17 -4.92 -1.83 -16.46
N LEU A 18 -4.35 -0.67 -16.80
CA LEU A 18 -5.00 0.63 -16.73
C LEU A 18 -5.40 1.08 -18.15
N ALA A 19 -6.65 1.47 -18.31
CA ALA A 19 -7.14 2.11 -19.53
C ALA A 19 -6.95 3.64 -19.47
N ALA A 20 -6.51 4.20 -20.58
CA ALA A 20 -5.94 5.51 -20.78
C ALA A 20 -6.91 6.70 -20.64
N ALA A 21 -6.41 7.81 -20.13
CA ALA A 21 -6.95 9.13 -20.39
C ALA A 21 -6.08 9.82 -21.45
N SER A 22 -6.54 9.89 -22.69
CA SER A 22 -5.89 10.64 -23.76
C SER A 22 -6.68 11.91 -24.06
N THR A 23 -6.16 13.09 -23.72
CA THR A 23 -6.46 14.34 -24.46
C THR A 23 -5.55 15.52 -24.11
N ALA A 24 -4.66 15.43 -23.12
CA ALA A 24 -3.75 16.52 -22.74
C ALA A 24 -2.37 16.49 -23.45
N ALA A 25 -2.00 15.39 -24.09
CA ALA A 25 -0.65 15.19 -24.63
C ALA A 25 -0.32 15.96 -25.92
N LEU A 26 -1.31 16.47 -26.67
CA LEU A 26 -1.10 17.12 -27.96
C LEU A 26 -0.72 18.61 -27.92
N ALA A 27 -0.76 19.25 -26.72
CA ALA A 27 -0.43 20.68 -26.59
C ALA A 27 0.95 20.94 -25.96
N VAL A 28 1.62 19.91 -25.41
CA VAL A 28 2.82 20.07 -24.57
C VAL A 28 4.14 19.97 -25.36
N GLY A 29 4.13 19.33 -26.54
CA GLY A 29 5.35 19.07 -27.33
C GLY A 29 6.10 20.29 -27.88
N ARG A 30 5.67 21.54 -27.64
CA ARG A 30 6.37 22.77 -28.05
C ARG A 30 6.88 23.65 -26.95
N ALA A 31 6.50 23.41 -25.69
CA ALA A 31 6.83 24.32 -24.58
C ALA A 31 8.16 23.95 -23.86
N TYR A 32 8.64 22.74 -24.01
CA TYR A 32 9.82 22.24 -23.28
C TYR A 32 11.14 22.30 -24.04
N GLY A 33 11.13 22.53 -25.35
CA GLY A 33 12.35 22.58 -26.18
C GLY A 33 13.37 23.66 -25.80
N GLU A 34 12.94 24.77 -25.23
CA GLU A 34 13.84 25.83 -24.78
C GLU A 34 14.37 25.57 -23.35
N GLU A 35 13.67 24.83 -22.52
CA GLU A 35 14.07 24.57 -21.13
C GLU A 35 15.26 23.58 -21.01
N PHE A 36 15.45 22.71 -22.00
CA PHE A 36 16.50 21.70 -22.07
C PHE A 36 17.51 21.92 -23.22
N ALA A 37 17.55 23.10 -23.85
CA ALA A 37 18.29 23.38 -25.08
C ALA A 37 19.82 23.26 -24.98
N ASP A 38 20.40 23.36 -23.78
CA ASP A 38 21.85 23.32 -23.53
C ASP A 38 22.20 22.17 -22.54
N ALA A 39 21.59 21.01 -22.69
CA ALA A 39 21.78 19.89 -21.80
C ALA A 39 23.22 19.33 -21.88
N THR A 40 23.84 19.09 -20.74
CA THR A 40 25.13 18.43 -20.65
C THR A 40 24.95 16.91 -20.77
N PRO A 41 25.57 16.25 -21.74
CA PRO A 41 25.43 14.81 -21.91
C PRO A 41 26.11 14.04 -20.77
N LEU A 42 25.45 12.99 -20.29
CA LEU A 42 25.96 12.04 -19.29
C LEU A 42 25.91 10.63 -19.88
N SER A 43 26.90 9.81 -19.54
CA SER A 43 26.84 8.38 -19.84
C SER A 43 25.80 7.69 -18.96
N PRO A 44 24.89 6.85 -19.51
CA PRO A 44 23.90 6.12 -18.72
C PRO A 44 24.55 5.18 -17.69
N THR A 45 25.72 4.60 -17.98
CA THR A 45 26.44 3.72 -17.06
C THR A 45 26.91 4.42 -15.80
N ASP A 46 27.23 5.71 -15.88
CA ASP A 46 27.71 6.51 -14.75
C ASP A 46 26.57 7.24 -14.03
N ALA A 47 25.51 7.61 -14.79
CA ALA A 47 24.44 8.47 -14.31
C ALA A 47 23.22 7.71 -13.78
N ILE A 48 22.99 6.46 -14.20
CA ILE A 48 21.83 5.65 -13.80
C ILE A 48 22.27 4.56 -12.84
N SER A 49 21.71 4.57 -11.62
CA SER A 49 21.90 3.47 -10.67
C SER A 49 20.98 2.29 -10.97
N PHE A 50 19.75 2.55 -11.41
CA PHE A 50 18.89 1.52 -12.01
C PHE A 50 17.87 2.12 -12.97
N LEU A 51 17.40 1.29 -13.90
CA LEU A 51 16.31 1.55 -14.83
C LEU A 51 15.31 0.40 -14.74
N TYR A 52 14.04 0.73 -14.61
CA TYR A 52 12.95 -0.22 -14.51
C TYR A 52 11.85 0.13 -15.50
N ILE A 53 11.38 -0.85 -16.27
CA ILE A 53 10.23 -0.76 -17.16
C ILE A 53 9.19 -1.76 -16.67
N ASP A 54 7.98 -1.27 -16.38
CA ASP A 54 6.90 -2.00 -15.73
C ASP A 54 6.41 -3.22 -16.54
N ASN A 55 6.27 -3.05 -17.87
CA ASN A 55 5.76 -4.09 -18.73
C ASN A 55 6.66 -4.28 -19.96
N ALA A 56 7.23 -5.49 -20.11
CA ALA A 56 7.96 -5.85 -21.33
C ALA A 56 7.02 -6.01 -22.54
N GLN A 57 5.76 -6.37 -22.29
CA GLN A 57 4.70 -6.41 -23.28
C GLN A 57 3.45 -5.73 -22.74
N LEU A 58 2.98 -4.70 -23.45
CA LEU A 58 1.89 -3.83 -23.03
C LEU A 58 0.74 -3.87 -24.04
N GLU A 59 -0.51 -3.92 -23.55
CA GLU A 59 -1.69 -3.76 -24.40
C GLU A 59 -1.86 -2.31 -24.86
N ALA A 60 -2.19 -2.11 -26.14
CA ALA A 60 -2.45 -0.77 -26.68
C ALA A 60 -3.53 -0.04 -25.88
N GLY A 61 -3.23 1.20 -25.49
CA GLY A 61 -4.10 2.02 -24.66
C GLY A 61 -3.89 1.85 -23.16
N SER A 62 -3.00 0.94 -22.72
CA SER A 62 -2.59 0.79 -21.33
C SER A 62 -1.45 1.73 -20.97
N GLU A 63 -1.31 2.06 -19.68
CA GLU A 63 -0.21 2.89 -19.16
C GLU A 63 1.06 2.06 -18.97
N GLN A 64 2.20 2.65 -19.33
CA GLN A 64 3.54 2.17 -19.05
C GLN A 64 4.16 3.01 -17.95
N ASN A 65 4.78 2.36 -16.97
CA ASN A 65 5.57 3.03 -15.96
C ASN A 65 7.06 2.74 -16.22
N VAL A 66 7.86 3.80 -16.13
CA VAL A 66 9.32 3.73 -16.20
C VAL A 66 9.90 4.45 -15.00
N VAL A 67 10.79 3.80 -14.27
CA VAL A 67 11.53 4.40 -13.16
C VAL A 67 13.00 4.48 -13.51
N VAL A 68 13.56 5.68 -13.41
CA VAL A 68 14.99 5.92 -13.58
C VAL A 68 15.56 6.47 -12.28
N SER A 69 16.48 5.76 -11.66
CA SER A 69 17.20 6.26 -10.48
C SER A 69 18.58 6.76 -10.88
N LEU A 70 18.90 7.99 -10.47
CA LEU A 70 20.16 8.66 -10.79
C LEU A 70 21.20 8.38 -9.72
N SER A 71 22.44 8.08 -10.12
CA SER A 71 23.55 7.71 -9.21
C SER A 71 24.04 8.87 -8.36
N GLN A 72 24.07 10.09 -8.90
CA GLN A 72 24.75 11.24 -8.28
C GLN A 72 23.93 12.54 -8.29
N HIS A 73 22.71 12.53 -8.81
CA HIS A 73 21.89 13.72 -8.98
C HIS A 73 20.60 13.61 -8.16
N SER A 74 20.50 14.43 -7.12
CA SER A 74 19.28 14.58 -6.30
C SER A 74 18.66 15.96 -6.51
N GLY A 75 17.41 16.14 -6.06
CA GLY A 75 16.72 17.44 -6.15
C GLY A 75 16.36 17.82 -7.59
N VAL A 76 15.92 16.86 -8.39
CA VAL A 76 15.45 17.10 -9.75
C VAL A 76 14.18 17.93 -9.71
N SER A 77 14.20 19.06 -10.41
CA SER A 77 13.07 20.01 -10.48
C SER A 77 12.20 19.83 -11.72
N ALA A 78 12.73 19.23 -12.78
CA ALA A 78 12.02 18.89 -14.00
C ALA A 78 12.73 17.74 -14.72
N ALA A 79 11.98 16.85 -15.36
CA ALA A 79 12.54 15.80 -16.22
C ALA A 79 11.56 15.42 -17.33
N VAL A 80 12.13 15.03 -18.48
CA VAL A 80 11.39 14.58 -19.68
C VAL A 80 12.06 13.30 -20.20
N LEU A 81 11.26 12.27 -20.38
CA LEU A 81 11.64 11.02 -21.03
C LEU A 81 11.14 11.03 -22.46
N THR A 82 12.00 10.72 -23.42
CA THR A 82 11.64 10.52 -24.83
C THR A 82 11.63 9.03 -25.13
N VAL A 83 10.53 8.57 -25.74
CA VAL A 83 10.32 7.19 -26.17
C VAL A 83 10.14 7.22 -27.69
N GLN A 84 10.76 6.29 -28.41
CA GLN A 84 10.66 6.15 -29.85
C GLN A 84 9.99 4.83 -30.20
N ASP A 85 9.04 4.84 -31.11
CA ASP A 85 8.39 3.62 -31.61
C ASP A 85 9.16 3.00 -32.82
N GLU A 86 8.68 1.83 -33.27
CA GLU A 86 9.29 1.09 -34.40
C GLU A 86 9.28 1.88 -35.72
N ALA A 87 8.38 2.84 -35.87
CA ALA A 87 8.33 3.74 -37.05
C ALA A 87 9.33 4.90 -36.95
N GLY A 88 9.94 5.10 -35.78
CA GLY A 88 10.84 6.20 -35.48
C GLY A 88 10.12 7.47 -35.00
N ASP A 89 8.82 7.38 -34.72
CA ASP A 89 8.06 8.48 -34.15
C ASP A 89 8.36 8.64 -32.67
N GLU A 90 8.60 9.88 -32.23
CA GLU A 90 8.97 10.19 -30.83
C GLU A 90 7.77 10.67 -30.01
N GLN A 91 7.67 10.15 -28.80
CA GLN A 91 6.75 10.61 -27.77
C GLN A 91 7.54 11.10 -26.55
N THR A 92 7.24 12.32 -26.08
CA THR A 92 7.84 12.88 -24.85
C THR A 92 6.88 12.76 -23.67
N CYS A 93 7.42 12.35 -22.54
CA CYS A 93 6.69 12.14 -21.30
C CYS A 93 7.34 12.97 -20.19
N THR A 94 6.56 13.80 -19.51
CA THR A 94 7.06 14.55 -18.33
C THR A 94 7.12 13.65 -17.11
N VAL A 95 8.03 13.94 -16.20
CA VAL A 95 8.14 13.21 -14.94
C VAL A 95 6.80 13.30 -14.17
N SER A 96 6.30 12.13 -13.77
CA SER A 96 5.04 12.00 -13.02
C SER A 96 5.26 12.03 -11.50
N GLY A 97 6.46 11.74 -11.04
CA GLY A 97 6.85 11.77 -9.64
C GLY A 97 8.36 11.77 -9.47
N VAL A 98 8.84 12.41 -8.40
CA VAL A 98 10.24 12.43 -8.01
C VAL A 98 10.33 12.07 -6.54
N GLN A 99 11.16 11.08 -6.21
CA GLN A 99 11.47 10.73 -4.84
C GLN A 99 13.00 10.57 -4.73
N ASP A 100 13.63 11.43 -3.92
CA ASP A 100 15.08 11.49 -3.79
C ASP A 100 15.79 11.65 -5.14
N ASN A 101 16.36 10.56 -5.66
CA ASN A 101 17.02 10.46 -6.96
C ASN A 101 16.26 9.59 -7.96
N ALA A 102 15.09 9.06 -7.60
CA ALA A 102 14.24 8.25 -8.48
C ALA A 102 13.19 9.11 -9.19
N LEU A 103 13.13 8.97 -10.51
CA LEU A 103 12.21 9.65 -11.42
C LEU A 103 11.21 8.64 -11.95
N LEU A 104 9.93 8.89 -11.77
CA LEU A 104 8.86 8.07 -12.35
C LEU A 104 8.26 8.78 -13.56
N PHE A 105 8.09 8.03 -14.63
CA PHE A 105 7.36 8.43 -15.82
C PHE A 105 6.20 7.47 -16.04
N THR A 106 4.99 7.99 -16.13
CA THR A 106 3.79 7.24 -16.45
C THR A 106 3.15 7.82 -17.71
N TYR A 107 2.95 7.01 -18.72
CA TYR A 107 2.41 7.46 -20.01
C TYR A 107 1.72 6.32 -20.75
N VAL A 108 0.92 6.67 -21.75
CA VAL A 108 0.32 5.70 -22.67
C VAL A 108 1.12 5.80 -23.97
N PRO A 109 1.78 4.71 -24.43
CA PRO A 109 2.48 4.70 -25.70
C PRO A 109 1.54 5.02 -26.86
N SER A 110 1.95 5.91 -27.75
CA SER A 110 1.21 6.31 -28.94
C SER A 110 1.41 5.35 -30.11
N GLY A 111 2.52 4.60 -30.12
CA GLY A 111 2.89 3.65 -31.17
C GLY A 111 2.49 2.20 -30.84
N MET A 112 2.56 1.35 -31.86
CA MET A 112 2.40 -0.10 -31.79
C MET A 112 3.72 -0.76 -32.15
N GLY A 113 3.94 -2.02 -31.72
CA GLY A 113 5.17 -2.74 -31.98
C GLY A 113 6.25 -2.45 -30.95
N SER A 114 7.53 -2.50 -31.34
CA SER A 114 8.65 -2.22 -30.43
C SER A 114 8.71 -0.72 -30.09
N CYS A 115 8.83 -0.41 -28.82
CA CYS A 115 9.07 0.94 -28.31
C CYS A 115 10.37 0.93 -27.51
N GLU A 116 11.20 1.97 -27.68
CA GLU A 116 12.48 2.11 -27.01
C GLU A 116 12.57 3.42 -26.24
N LEU A 117 13.16 3.38 -25.05
CA LEU A 117 13.57 4.59 -24.36
C LEU A 117 14.75 5.21 -25.12
N ALA A 118 14.58 6.43 -25.62
CA ALA A 118 15.58 7.11 -26.44
C ALA A 118 16.48 8.02 -25.58
N CYS A 119 15.88 8.89 -24.78
CA CYS A 119 16.61 9.93 -24.07
C CYS A 119 15.88 10.34 -22.78
N LEU A 120 16.65 10.65 -21.71
CA LEU A 120 16.17 11.32 -20.51
C LEU A 120 16.85 12.67 -20.39
N GLN A 121 16.08 13.75 -20.33
CA GLN A 121 16.56 15.08 -19.98
C GLN A 121 16.03 15.48 -18.61
N PHE A 122 16.89 16.05 -17.76
CA PHE A 122 16.48 16.48 -16.43
C PHE A 122 17.24 17.73 -15.97
N LYS A 123 16.61 18.46 -15.04
CA LYS A 123 17.14 19.68 -14.45
C LYS A 123 17.32 19.54 -12.95
N THR A 124 18.52 19.79 -12.46
CA THR A 124 18.84 19.83 -11.04
C THR A 124 19.82 20.95 -10.73
N ASN A 125 19.63 21.66 -9.60
CA ASN A 125 20.50 22.75 -9.17
C ASN A 125 20.74 23.83 -10.24
N GLY A 126 19.77 24.05 -11.12
CA GLY A 126 19.86 25.06 -12.20
C GLY A 126 20.65 24.60 -13.44
N ALA A 127 21.24 23.41 -13.45
CA ALA A 127 21.89 22.81 -14.61
C ALA A 127 20.94 21.81 -15.29
N VAL A 128 21.13 21.61 -16.58
CA VAL A 128 20.37 20.68 -17.42
C VAL A 128 21.29 19.56 -17.90
N TYR A 129 20.81 18.34 -17.83
CA TYR A 129 21.55 17.14 -18.21
C TYR A 129 20.73 16.27 -19.18
N GLU A 130 21.45 15.50 -20.00
CA GLU A 130 20.86 14.55 -20.94
C GLU A 130 21.56 13.19 -20.83
N ILE A 131 20.77 12.12 -20.80
CA ILE A 131 21.23 10.74 -20.84
C ILE A 131 20.62 10.08 -22.07
N SER A 132 21.46 9.63 -23.01
CA SER A 132 21.02 8.80 -24.13
C SER A 132 20.99 7.34 -23.74
N PHE A 133 19.84 6.68 -23.89
CA PHE A 133 19.71 5.25 -23.59
C PHE A 133 20.30 4.35 -24.69
N SER A 134 20.69 4.91 -25.85
CA SER A 134 21.26 4.14 -26.97
C SER A 134 22.57 3.39 -26.60
N GLU A 135 23.26 3.80 -25.54
CA GLU A 135 24.46 3.13 -25.03
C GLU A 135 24.13 1.87 -24.19
N LEU A 136 22.86 1.69 -23.76
CA LEU A 136 22.43 0.49 -23.07
C LEU A 136 22.01 -0.59 -24.07
N ASP A 137 22.17 -1.86 -23.67
CA ASP A 137 21.63 -2.98 -24.44
C ASP A 137 20.11 -2.82 -24.65
N GLU A 138 19.62 -3.17 -25.82
CA GLU A 138 18.21 -3.05 -26.20
C GLU A 138 17.28 -3.76 -25.21
N SER A 139 17.71 -4.88 -24.64
CA SER A 139 16.95 -5.65 -23.67
C SER A 139 16.61 -4.90 -22.38
N TYR A 140 17.33 -3.81 -22.06
CA TYR A 140 17.08 -2.98 -20.88
C TYR A 140 16.22 -1.76 -21.13
N ARG A 141 16.08 -1.34 -22.39
CA ARG A 141 15.47 -0.07 -22.76
C ARG A 141 14.26 -0.20 -23.71
N SER A 142 13.87 -1.43 -24.08
CA SER A 142 12.76 -1.67 -24.99
C SER A 142 11.60 -2.46 -24.37
N TYR A 143 10.40 -2.27 -24.91
CA TYR A 143 9.19 -3.03 -24.62
C TYR A 143 8.32 -3.10 -25.86
N THR A 144 7.28 -3.96 -25.89
CA THR A 144 6.42 -4.15 -27.06
C THR A 144 4.98 -3.77 -26.75
N VAL A 145 4.35 -2.97 -27.63
CA VAL A 145 2.91 -2.65 -27.55
C VAL A 145 2.14 -3.55 -28.51
N VAL A 146 1.20 -4.33 -27.98
CA VAL A 146 0.37 -5.28 -28.75
C VAL A 146 -1.10 -4.85 -28.80
N PRO A 147 -1.86 -5.24 -29.85
CA PRO A 147 -3.30 -4.96 -29.92
C PRO A 147 -4.07 -5.59 -28.76
N ALA A 148 -5.04 -4.87 -28.20
CA ALA A 148 -5.89 -5.31 -27.10
C ALA A 148 -6.60 -6.68 -27.34
N ALA A 149 -6.83 -7.07 -28.58
CA ALA A 149 -7.44 -8.36 -28.96
C ALA A 149 -6.45 -9.53 -29.00
N ALA A 150 -5.15 -9.30 -28.94
CA ALA A 150 -4.13 -10.35 -29.06
C ALA A 150 -3.84 -11.08 -27.74
N ALA A 151 -4.18 -10.48 -26.61
CA ALA A 151 -3.92 -11.03 -25.28
C ALA A 151 -4.81 -12.23 -24.90
N PHE A 152 -5.90 -12.50 -25.62
CA PHE A 152 -6.90 -13.51 -25.24
C PHE A 152 -6.96 -14.77 -26.09
N SER A 153 -6.04 -14.98 -27.05
CA SER A 153 -6.20 -16.11 -28.00
C SER A 153 -5.66 -17.46 -27.56
N ASN A 154 -4.95 -17.60 -26.44
CA ASN A 154 -4.27 -18.86 -26.11
C ASN A 154 -4.44 -19.39 -24.68
N GLY A 155 -5.45 -19.05 -23.90
CA GLY A 155 -5.78 -19.79 -22.67
C GLY A 155 -4.65 -19.98 -21.64
N GLU A 156 -3.45 -19.54 -21.92
CA GLU A 156 -2.36 -19.38 -20.96
C GLU A 156 -2.45 -17.97 -20.40
N ALA A 157 -2.61 -17.87 -19.08
CA ALA A 157 -2.39 -16.61 -18.39
C ALA A 157 -1.08 -16.02 -18.91
N ALA A 158 -1.14 -14.81 -19.48
CA ALA A 158 0.05 -14.11 -19.92
C ALA A 158 1.06 -14.21 -18.80
N ASN A 159 2.20 -14.88 -19.06
CA ASN A 159 3.28 -14.92 -18.10
C ASN A 159 3.53 -13.47 -17.70
N GLY A 160 3.51 -13.17 -16.39
CA GLY A 160 3.69 -11.83 -15.89
C GLY A 160 4.93 -11.18 -16.52
N PRO A 161 4.98 -9.85 -16.58
CA PRO A 161 6.00 -9.12 -17.32
C PRO A 161 7.40 -9.58 -16.90
N ASP A 162 8.26 -9.83 -17.88
CA ASP A 162 9.69 -9.96 -17.62
C ASP A 162 10.19 -8.57 -17.20
N LEU A 163 10.62 -8.47 -15.95
CA LEU A 163 11.13 -7.25 -15.35
C LEU A 163 12.48 -6.94 -15.98
N HIS A 164 12.61 -5.83 -16.70
CA HIS A 164 13.87 -5.34 -17.19
C HIS A 164 14.50 -4.41 -16.15
N VAL A 165 15.57 -4.87 -15.48
CA VAL A 165 16.31 -4.09 -14.49
C VAL A 165 17.74 -3.92 -14.96
N TYR A 166 18.12 -2.67 -15.19
CA TYR A 166 19.51 -2.30 -15.38
C TYR A 166 20.07 -1.75 -14.06
N THR A 167 21.19 -2.31 -13.59
CA THR A 167 21.96 -1.78 -12.45
C THR A 167 23.28 -1.25 -12.98
N GLY A 168 23.50 0.07 -12.80
CA GLY A 168 24.78 0.69 -13.17
C GLY A 168 25.99 0.14 -12.39
N ASP A 169 27.19 0.37 -12.88
CA ASP A 169 28.47 0.02 -12.22
C ASP A 169 28.70 0.85 -10.92
N ALA A 170 27.83 0.72 -9.93
CA ALA A 170 28.13 1.17 -8.58
C ALA A 170 28.94 0.05 -7.91
N GLY A 171 30.24 0.32 -7.72
CA GLY A 171 31.20 -0.68 -7.28
C GLY A 171 30.77 -1.52 -6.10
N ASP A 172 31.04 -2.82 -6.20
CA ASP A 172 31.13 -3.87 -5.16
C ASP A 172 29.99 -4.03 -4.13
N GLY A 173 28.79 -3.52 -4.40
CA GLY A 173 27.60 -3.76 -3.60
C GLY A 173 26.42 -3.94 -4.51
N LEU A 174 26.12 -5.19 -4.90
CA LEU A 174 24.80 -5.57 -5.40
C LEU A 174 23.77 -5.13 -4.36
N ALA A 175 23.09 -4.02 -4.63
CA ALA A 175 21.82 -3.78 -3.96
C ALA A 175 20.98 -5.03 -4.22
N GLU A 176 20.57 -5.72 -3.16
CA GLU A 176 19.77 -6.93 -3.27
C GLU A 176 18.56 -6.62 -4.14
N SER A 177 18.16 -7.53 -5.02
CA SER A 177 17.03 -7.35 -5.94
C SER A 177 15.74 -6.87 -5.24
N ALA A 178 15.60 -7.16 -3.96
CA ALA A 178 14.54 -6.65 -3.09
C ALA A 178 14.56 -5.12 -2.91
N SER A 179 15.73 -4.48 -2.81
CA SER A 179 15.83 -3.02 -2.61
C SER A 179 15.46 -2.22 -3.87
N ILE A 180 15.67 -2.79 -5.05
CA ILE A 180 15.32 -2.15 -6.34
C ILE A 180 13.82 -2.24 -6.60
N GLU A 181 13.21 -3.41 -6.37
CA GLU A 181 11.75 -3.59 -6.45
C GLU A 181 11.02 -2.71 -5.42
N GLU A 182 11.60 -2.55 -4.24
CA GLU A 182 11.06 -1.69 -3.18
C GLU A 182 11.15 -0.21 -3.58
N ALA A 183 12.28 0.27 -4.09
CA ALA A 183 12.45 1.65 -4.54
C ALA A 183 11.56 1.99 -5.74
N ALA A 184 11.42 1.09 -6.72
CA ALA A 184 10.51 1.24 -7.84
C ALA A 184 9.04 1.29 -7.36
N SER A 185 8.67 0.40 -6.47
CA SER A 185 7.35 0.34 -5.83
C SER A 185 7.03 1.63 -5.08
N VAL A 186 7.97 2.15 -4.29
CA VAL A 186 7.83 3.41 -3.54
C VAL A 186 7.70 4.61 -4.50
N ALA A 187 8.46 4.68 -5.58
CA ALA A 187 8.37 5.76 -6.57
C ALA A 187 7.03 5.73 -7.34
N ILE A 188 6.57 4.56 -7.76
CA ILE A 188 5.27 4.36 -8.41
C ILE A 188 4.14 4.79 -7.46
N ALA A 189 4.25 4.41 -6.21
CA ALA A 189 3.28 4.73 -5.20
C ALA A 189 3.28 6.23 -4.83
N ALA A 190 4.44 6.90 -4.82
CA ALA A 190 4.52 8.34 -4.61
C ALA A 190 3.81 9.12 -5.74
N ALA A 191 3.93 8.66 -6.99
CA ALA A 191 3.22 9.26 -8.11
C ALA A 191 1.71 8.99 -8.08
N ARG A 192 1.28 7.81 -7.64
CA ARG A 192 -0.14 7.52 -7.40
C ARG A 192 -0.73 8.41 -6.31
N ARG A 193 0.03 8.71 -5.24
CA ARG A 193 -0.35 9.69 -4.21
C ARG A 193 -0.46 11.11 -4.76
N SER A 194 0.44 11.53 -5.65
CA SER A 194 0.38 12.86 -6.28
C SER A 194 -0.81 13.04 -7.22
N ARG A 195 -1.42 11.93 -7.68
CA ARG A 195 -2.68 11.90 -8.43
C ARG A 195 -3.92 11.92 -7.52
N ALA A 196 -3.77 11.74 -6.22
CA ALA A 196 -4.88 11.90 -5.28
C ALA A 196 -5.44 13.34 -5.38
N VAL A 197 -6.73 13.48 -5.09
CA VAL A 197 -7.64 14.60 -5.36
C VAL A 197 -7.09 16.01 -5.06
N ASN A 198 -5.96 16.12 -4.36
CA ASN A 198 -5.42 17.41 -3.96
C ASN A 198 -3.88 17.44 -4.01
N PRO A 199 -3.28 17.65 -5.20
CA PRO A 199 -1.82 17.68 -5.36
C PRO A 199 -1.13 18.85 -4.63
N GLU A 200 -1.88 19.87 -4.20
CA GLU A 200 -1.37 21.01 -3.43
C GLU A 200 -1.50 20.82 -1.91
N LYS A 201 -2.03 19.71 -1.44
CA LYS A 201 -2.28 19.46 -0.02
C LYS A 201 -0.97 19.23 0.72
N SER A 202 -0.61 20.16 1.58
CA SER A 202 0.41 19.95 2.61
C SER A 202 -0.25 19.28 3.82
N GLY A 203 0.15 18.04 4.17
CA GLY A 203 -0.39 17.34 5.35
C GLY A 203 -0.49 15.82 5.13
N PRO A 204 -1.02 15.09 6.11
CA PRO A 204 -1.16 13.66 6.02
C PRO A 204 -2.11 13.25 4.89
N PHE A 205 -1.87 12.06 4.32
CA PHE A 205 -2.80 11.41 3.42
C PHE A 205 -4.03 10.92 4.19
N VAL A 206 -5.22 11.40 3.81
CA VAL A 206 -6.46 11.12 4.55
C VAL A 206 -7.28 10.04 3.86
N ILE A 207 -7.49 8.92 4.56
CA ILE A 207 -8.29 7.79 4.11
C ILE A 207 -9.63 7.81 4.85
N ALA A 208 -10.73 7.98 4.12
CA ALA A 208 -12.05 7.86 4.69
C ALA A 208 -12.54 6.40 4.58
N LEU A 209 -12.74 5.76 5.72
CA LEU A 209 -13.41 4.47 5.82
C LEU A 209 -14.90 4.69 6.03
N ASP A 210 -15.72 4.04 5.21
CA ASP A 210 -17.17 4.13 5.24
C ASP A 210 -17.76 2.76 5.60
N PRO A 211 -18.00 2.46 6.90
CA PRO A 211 -18.65 1.22 7.29
C PRO A 211 -20.05 1.14 6.68
N GLY A 212 -20.34 0.05 5.97
CA GLY A 212 -21.62 -0.17 5.32
C GLY A 212 -22.75 -0.22 6.33
N HIS A 213 -23.88 0.39 5.97
CA HIS A 213 -25.08 0.47 6.77
C HIS A 213 -24.91 1.13 8.15
N VAL A 214 -25.85 1.83 8.68
CA VAL A 214 -25.82 2.48 10.00
C VAL A 214 -27.23 2.89 10.40
N GLY A 215 -27.45 3.06 11.67
CA GLY A 215 -28.70 3.59 12.19
C GLY A 215 -29.85 2.61 12.05
N ALA A 216 -30.82 2.89 11.19
CA ALA A 216 -32.00 2.04 10.98
C ALA A 216 -31.76 0.91 9.96
N SER A 217 -30.67 0.94 9.20
CA SER A 217 -30.34 -0.09 8.21
C SER A 217 -29.37 -1.10 8.81
N SER A 218 -29.82 -2.35 8.94
CA SER A 218 -28.95 -3.46 9.37
C SER A 218 -28.07 -4.03 8.26
N GLY A 219 -28.34 -3.66 6.99
CA GLY A 219 -27.82 -4.40 5.86
C GLY A 219 -28.37 -5.81 5.78
N ALA A 220 -27.64 -6.72 5.18
CA ALA A 220 -27.98 -8.14 5.19
C ALA A 220 -27.89 -8.71 6.62
N VAL A 221 -28.78 -9.67 6.91
CA VAL A 221 -28.77 -10.44 8.16
C VAL A 221 -28.85 -11.92 7.82
N ALA A 222 -27.81 -12.66 8.14
CA ALA A 222 -27.76 -14.10 7.93
C ALA A 222 -26.81 -14.75 8.95
N ASN A 223 -26.97 -16.06 9.16
CA ASN A 223 -26.10 -16.87 10.04
C ASN A 223 -25.91 -16.28 11.47
N GLY A 224 -26.89 -15.49 11.96
CA GLY A 224 -26.84 -14.85 13.29
C GLY A 224 -25.98 -13.59 13.37
N THR A 225 -25.53 -13.06 12.24
CA THR A 225 -24.71 -11.84 12.14
C THR A 225 -25.43 -10.82 11.26
N SER A 226 -25.31 -9.53 11.61
CA SER A 226 -25.74 -8.42 10.77
C SER A 226 -24.54 -7.82 10.03
N GLU A 227 -24.77 -7.37 8.81
CA GLU A 227 -23.75 -6.72 8.00
C GLU A 227 -23.21 -5.46 8.71
N VAL A 228 -24.07 -4.63 9.28
CA VAL A 228 -23.66 -3.40 9.96
C VAL A 228 -22.70 -3.64 11.13
N ASP A 229 -22.90 -4.71 11.91
CA ASP A 229 -22.00 -5.03 13.02
C ASP A 229 -20.63 -5.54 12.53
N ALA A 230 -20.64 -6.35 11.47
CA ALA A 230 -19.42 -6.90 10.91
C ALA A 230 -18.58 -5.82 10.19
N THR A 231 -19.22 -4.98 9.37
CA THR A 231 -18.51 -3.91 8.63
C THR A 231 -17.93 -2.85 9.54
N TRP A 232 -18.61 -2.53 10.65
CA TRP A 232 -18.06 -1.64 11.66
C TRP A 232 -16.78 -2.22 12.29
N LYS A 233 -16.75 -3.51 12.64
CA LYS A 233 -15.56 -4.16 13.17
C LYS A 233 -14.42 -4.22 12.15
N ILE A 234 -14.73 -4.59 10.90
CA ILE A 234 -13.73 -4.59 9.81
C ILE A 234 -13.11 -3.20 9.66
N ALA A 235 -13.94 -2.13 9.65
CA ALA A 235 -13.46 -0.75 9.55
C ALA A 235 -12.56 -0.34 10.73
N GLN A 236 -12.89 -0.77 11.96
CA GLN A 236 -12.05 -0.51 13.13
C GLN A 236 -10.69 -1.20 13.01
N PHE A 237 -10.64 -2.46 12.56
CA PHE A 237 -9.40 -3.19 12.34
C PHE A 237 -8.59 -2.62 11.17
N CYS A 238 -9.24 -2.22 10.07
CA CYS A 238 -8.60 -1.54 8.96
C CYS A 238 -7.95 -0.22 9.41
N LYS A 239 -8.69 0.59 10.19
CA LYS A 239 -8.13 1.82 10.77
C LYS A 239 -6.93 1.55 11.65
N ALA A 240 -7.01 0.55 12.55
CA ALA A 240 -5.92 0.22 13.47
C ALA A 240 -4.63 -0.16 12.72
N GLU A 241 -4.75 -0.87 11.60
CA GLU A 241 -3.61 -1.18 10.73
C GLU A 241 -3.11 0.06 9.97
N LEU A 242 -4.02 0.89 9.40
CA LEU A 242 -3.66 2.11 8.69
C LEU A 242 -2.99 3.16 9.59
N ASP A 243 -3.36 3.24 10.86
CA ASP A 243 -2.75 4.14 11.84
C ASP A 243 -1.27 3.80 12.13
N MET A 244 -0.77 2.64 11.66
CA MET A 244 0.64 2.26 11.76
C MET A 244 1.53 2.84 10.65
N TYR A 245 0.94 3.46 9.62
CA TYR A 245 1.67 4.00 8.48
C TYR A 245 1.99 5.49 8.67
N GLU A 246 3.16 5.91 8.16
CA GLU A 246 3.61 7.31 8.26
C GLU A 246 2.73 8.26 7.46
N ASN A 247 2.50 9.45 8.01
CA ASN A 247 1.78 10.52 7.35
C ASN A 247 0.38 10.14 6.85
N VAL A 248 -0.27 9.18 7.51
CA VAL A 248 -1.64 8.74 7.24
C VAL A 248 -2.57 9.25 8.34
N THR A 249 -3.76 9.66 7.95
CA THR A 249 -4.87 9.93 8.86
C THR A 249 -6.08 9.14 8.39
N THR A 250 -6.61 8.28 9.25
CA THR A 250 -7.80 7.48 8.95
C THR A 250 -9.01 8.04 9.66
N VAL A 251 -10.06 8.33 8.91
CA VAL A 251 -11.32 8.90 9.41
C VAL A 251 -12.51 8.00 9.08
N PHE A 252 -13.55 8.04 9.91
CA PHE A 252 -14.80 7.37 9.61
C PHE A 252 -15.83 8.36 9.05
N THR A 253 -16.59 7.96 8.04
CA THR A 253 -17.72 8.74 7.53
C THR A 253 -18.91 8.67 8.49
N VAL A 254 -19.09 7.53 9.17
CA VAL A 254 -20.17 7.25 10.12
C VAL A 254 -19.70 6.39 11.28
N THR A 255 -20.45 6.41 12.36
CA THR A 255 -20.29 5.57 13.55
C THR A 255 -21.63 4.88 13.87
N PRO A 256 -21.67 3.81 14.68
CA PRO A 256 -22.92 3.11 15.04
C PRO A 256 -23.99 3.98 15.69
N ASN A 257 -23.61 5.13 16.25
CA ASN A 257 -24.53 6.06 16.92
C ASN A 257 -25.15 7.09 15.97
N ASP A 258 -24.69 7.15 14.73
CA ASP A 258 -25.22 8.09 13.75
C ASP A 258 -26.67 7.77 13.37
N ARG A 259 -27.45 8.79 13.06
CA ARG A 259 -28.82 8.71 12.58
C ARG A 259 -28.95 9.60 11.37
N LEU A 260 -28.60 9.07 10.21
CA LEU A 260 -28.66 9.78 8.94
C LEU A 260 -30.06 9.64 8.32
N GLY A 261 -30.50 10.66 7.61
CA GLY A 261 -31.78 10.62 6.88
C GLY A 261 -31.69 9.78 5.61
N SER A 262 -32.62 8.87 5.39
CA SER A 262 -32.58 7.89 4.29
C SER A 262 -32.46 8.48 2.88
N SER A 263 -32.91 9.72 2.65
CA SER A 263 -32.86 10.38 1.33
C SER A 263 -31.53 11.09 1.02
N SER A 264 -30.72 11.39 2.04
CA SER A 264 -29.47 12.15 1.90
C SER A 264 -28.26 11.42 2.48
N GLU A 265 -28.45 10.24 3.02
CA GLU A 265 -27.44 9.49 3.78
C GLU A 265 -26.12 9.35 3.03
N LEU A 266 -26.14 8.86 1.79
CA LEU A 266 -24.91 8.62 1.02
C LEU A 266 -24.19 9.92 0.69
N ARG A 267 -24.93 10.98 0.36
CA ARG A 267 -24.34 12.30 0.15
C ARG A 267 -23.70 12.86 1.42
N GLU A 268 -24.36 12.66 2.57
CA GLU A 268 -23.84 13.13 3.85
C GLU A 268 -22.55 12.39 4.23
N ARG A 269 -22.45 11.09 3.99
CA ARG A 269 -21.23 10.29 4.20
C ARG A 269 -20.05 10.84 3.37
N VAL A 270 -20.29 11.10 2.07
CA VAL A 270 -19.30 11.71 1.19
C VAL A 270 -18.92 13.12 1.67
N GLN A 271 -19.90 13.94 2.07
CA GLN A 271 -19.61 15.29 2.56
C GLN A 271 -18.78 15.26 3.85
N ARG A 272 -18.99 14.29 4.74
CA ARG A 272 -18.17 14.11 5.94
C ARG A 272 -16.73 13.72 5.59
N ALA A 273 -16.53 12.84 4.60
CA ALA A 273 -15.21 12.51 4.08
C ALA A 273 -14.49 13.77 3.53
N LEU A 274 -15.18 14.53 2.68
CA LEU A 274 -14.66 15.78 2.10
C LEU A 274 -14.32 16.83 3.17
N ASN A 275 -15.18 17.01 4.17
CA ASN A 275 -14.96 17.95 5.27
C ASN A 275 -13.74 17.59 6.13
N GLN A 276 -13.36 16.31 6.16
CA GLN A 276 -12.15 15.83 6.82
C GLN A 276 -10.94 15.81 5.89
N GLY A 277 -11.11 16.29 4.66
CA GLY A 277 -10.06 16.37 3.66
C GLY A 277 -9.63 15.01 3.10
N ALA A 278 -10.57 14.07 2.96
CA ALA A 278 -10.26 12.75 2.44
C ALA A 278 -9.68 12.79 1.02
N ASP A 279 -8.66 11.99 0.79
CA ASP A 279 -8.01 11.77 -0.49
C ASP A 279 -8.59 10.54 -1.21
N VAL A 280 -9.18 9.63 -0.44
CA VAL A 280 -9.88 8.42 -0.94
C VAL A 280 -10.99 8.03 0.03
N LEU A 281 -12.04 7.41 -0.50
CA LEU A 281 -13.12 6.83 0.30
C LEU A 281 -13.24 5.34 0.00
N VAL A 282 -13.18 4.50 1.05
CA VAL A 282 -13.33 3.04 0.95
C VAL A 282 -14.54 2.62 1.77
N SER A 283 -15.60 2.22 1.08
CA SER A 283 -16.83 1.72 1.69
C SER A 283 -16.75 0.21 1.87
N LEU A 284 -16.98 -0.26 3.10
CA LEU A 284 -16.77 -1.65 3.52
C LEU A 284 -18.11 -2.34 3.73
N HIS A 285 -18.37 -3.40 2.98
CA HIS A 285 -19.64 -4.13 2.91
C HIS A 285 -19.46 -5.65 2.96
N LEU A 286 -20.57 -6.34 3.16
CA LEU A 286 -20.69 -7.78 2.98
C LEU A 286 -21.82 -8.08 1.99
N ASN A 287 -21.54 -8.88 1.00
CA ASN A 287 -22.51 -9.24 -0.03
C ASN A 287 -23.57 -10.24 0.49
N SER A 288 -24.71 -10.29 -0.15
CA SER A 288 -25.74 -11.30 0.07
C SER A 288 -26.65 -11.43 -1.15
N THR A 289 -26.97 -12.66 -1.54
CA THR A 289 -27.93 -12.93 -2.60
C THR A 289 -29.31 -13.35 -2.07
N GLY A 290 -29.42 -13.66 -0.79
CA GLY A 290 -30.58 -14.30 -0.18
C GLY A 290 -30.73 -15.79 -0.53
N LEU A 291 -29.81 -16.35 -1.35
CA LEU A 291 -29.83 -17.75 -1.83
C LEU A 291 -28.67 -18.59 -1.29
N GLY A 292 -27.66 -17.97 -0.69
CA GLY A 292 -26.50 -18.63 -0.09
C GLY A 292 -25.56 -19.35 -1.09
N ASN A 293 -25.71 -19.11 -2.39
CA ASN A 293 -25.01 -19.84 -3.45
C ASN A 293 -23.83 -19.07 -4.07
N ALA A 294 -23.72 -17.78 -3.85
CA ALA A 294 -22.59 -16.96 -4.27
C ALA A 294 -21.53 -16.89 -3.15
N TYR A 295 -20.26 -16.70 -3.49
CA TYR A 295 -19.14 -16.66 -2.54
C TYR A 295 -17.98 -15.81 -3.09
N GLY A 296 -17.08 -15.40 -2.20
CA GLY A 296 -15.85 -14.68 -2.51
C GLY A 296 -15.98 -13.15 -2.43
N ALA A 297 -14.89 -12.45 -2.69
CA ALA A 297 -14.78 -10.99 -2.60
C ALA A 297 -14.88 -10.31 -3.96
N GLU A 298 -15.51 -9.14 -4.00
CA GLU A 298 -15.57 -8.27 -5.19
C GLU A 298 -15.46 -6.80 -4.79
N VAL A 299 -15.03 -5.96 -5.72
CA VAL A 299 -14.97 -4.51 -5.51
C VAL A 299 -15.79 -3.81 -6.58
N TRP A 300 -16.62 -2.85 -6.17
CA TRP A 300 -17.31 -1.95 -7.09
C TRP A 300 -16.55 -0.63 -7.16
N ALA A 301 -16.21 -0.21 -8.38
CA ALA A 301 -15.48 1.01 -8.66
C ALA A 301 -16.24 1.91 -9.65
N PRO A 302 -15.88 3.20 -9.77
CA PRO A 302 -16.45 4.09 -10.78
C PRO A 302 -16.29 3.49 -12.18
N HIS A 303 -17.35 3.51 -13.00
CA HIS A 303 -17.24 3.01 -14.37
C HIS A 303 -16.43 3.95 -15.26
N ASN A 304 -15.91 3.45 -16.37
CA ASN A 304 -15.19 4.26 -17.34
C ASN A 304 -16.15 5.24 -18.04
N SER A 305 -15.94 6.55 -17.86
CA SER A 305 -16.69 7.62 -18.52
C SER A 305 -15.84 8.90 -18.59
N SER A 306 -16.26 9.88 -19.38
CA SER A 306 -15.54 11.16 -19.53
C SER A 306 -15.49 12.00 -18.24
N TYR A 307 -16.46 11.82 -17.34
CA TYR A 307 -16.59 12.63 -16.14
C TYR A 307 -15.62 12.17 -15.05
N ASN A 308 -14.69 13.04 -14.63
CA ASN A 308 -13.71 12.75 -13.57
C ASN A 308 -13.12 11.32 -13.70
N ASN A 309 -12.59 11.00 -14.89
CA ASN A 309 -12.19 9.63 -15.24
C ASN A 309 -11.02 9.10 -14.41
N GLU A 310 -10.23 9.97 -13.81
CA GLU A 310 -9.17 9.59 -12.87
C GLU A 310 -9.68 8.72 -11.70
N THR A 311 -10.92 8.99 -11.26
CA THR A 311 -11.54 8.19 -10.19
C THR A 311 -11.79 6.74 -10.60
N HIS A 312 -12.02 6.47 -11.90
CA HIS A 312 -12.14 5.11 -12.44
C HIS A 312 -10.79 4.36 -12.35
N ALA A 313 -9.71 5.00 -12.83
CA ALA A 313 -8.38 4.40 -12.80
C ALA A 313 -7.94 4.09 -11.36
N VAL A 314 -8.03 5.10 -10.47
CA VAL A 314 -7.72 4.92 -9.04
C VAL A 314 -8.57 3.81 -8.42
N GLY A 315 -9.89 3.82 -8.64
CA GLY A 315 -10.80 2.85 -8.04
C GLY A 315 -10.54 1.43 -8.53
N THR A 316 -10.20 1.27 -9.82
CA THR A 316 -9.87 -0.03 -10.43
C THR A 316 -8.61 -0.62 -9.81
N ASP A 317 -7.54 0.14 -9.73
CA ASP A 317 -6.26 -0.34 -9.23
C ASP A 317 -6.27 -0.57 -7.73
N LEU A 318 -6.83 0.38 -6.96
CA LEU A 318 -7.02 0.23 -5.52
C LEU A 318 -7.84 -1.04 -5.22
N GLY A 319 -8.93 -1.24 -5.97
CA GLY A 319 -9.77 -2.44 -5.85
C GLY A 319 -9.00 -3.72 -6.11
N ASN A 320 -8.15 -3.75 -7.14
CA ASN A 320 -7.30 -4.91 -7.44
C ASN A 320 -6.29 -5.18 -6.33
N GLN A 321 -5.66 -4.15 -5.74
CA GLN A 321 -4.72 -4.32 -4.62
C GLN A 321 -5.41 -4.89 -3.37
N ILE A 322 -6.61 -4.41 -3.04
CA ILE A 322 -7.39 -4.94 -1.92
C ILE A 322 -7.79 -6.40 -2.18
N LEU A 323 -8.32 -6.70 -3.37
CA LEU A 323 -8.70 -8.08 -3.74
C LEU A 323 -7.51 -9.04 -3.72
N ALA A 324 -6.32 -8.59 -4.09
CA ALA A 324 -5.11 -9.40 -4.00
C ALA A 324 -4.76 -9.76 -2.54
N GLN A 325 -4.99 -8.87 -1.57
CA GLN A 325 -4.78 -9.19 -0.16
C GLN A 325 -5.88 -10.12 0.39
N LEU A 326 -7.14 -9.87 0.04
CA LEU A 326 -8.24 -10.75 0.42
C LEU A 326 -8.07 -12.17 -0.15
N GLN A 327 -7.55 -12.30 -1.36
CA GLN A 327 -7.23 -13.60 -1.98
C GLN A 327 -6.14 -14.36 -1.21
N LYS A 328 -5.17 -13.69 -0.60
CA LYS A 328 -4.15 -14.33 0.25
C LYS A 328 -4.76 -14.98 1.50
N LEU A 329 -5.93 -14.51 1.97
CA LEU A 329 -6.68 -15.12 3.05
C LEU A 329 -7.47 -16.38 2.59
N GLY A 330 -7.51 -16.64 1.28
CA GLY A 330 -8.23 -17.78 0.69
C GLY A 330 -9.59 -17.40 0.07
N LEU A 331 -9.99 -16.15 0.09
CA LEU A 331 -11.21 -15.68 -0.58
C LEU A 331 -11.08 -15.81 -2.11
N THR A 332 -12.13 -16.24 -2.75
CA THR A 332 -12.21 -16.23 -4.21
C THR A 332 -12.30 -14.78 -4.69
N ASN A 333 -11.35 -14.38 -5.52
CA ASN A 333 -11.35 -13.06 -6.15
C ASN A 333 -12.36 -13.05 -7.31
N ARG A 334 -13.39 -12.22 -7.21
CA ARG A 334 -14.46 -12.05 -8.21
C ARG A 334 -14.23 -10.83 -9.11
N GLY A 335 -13.12 -10.12 -8.92
CA GLY A 335 -12.68 -8.97 -9.70
C GLY A 335 -13.31 -7.65 -9.31
N VAL A 336 -12.76 -6.58 -9.90
CA VAL A 336 -13.34 -5.24 -9.84
C VAL A 336 -14.48 -5.15 -10.84
N LYS A 337 -15.59 -4.55 -10.43
CA LYS A 337 -16.84 -4.47 -11.17
C LYS A 337 -17.30 -3.03 -11.33
N PHE A 338 -18.04 -2.80 -12.40
CA PHE A 338 -18.57 -1.50 -12.75
C PHE A 338 -20.06 -1.61 -13.02
N ARG A 339 -20.84 -0.61 -12.59
CA ARG A 339 -22.26 -0.54 -12.88
C ARG A 339 -22.69 0.92 -12.97
N TRP A 340 -23.48 1.24 -13.98
CA TRP A 340 -24.00 2.58 -14.25
C TRP A 340 -25.50 2.55 -14.51
N ILE A 341 -26.13 3.73 -14.53
CA ILE A 341 -27.53 3.94 -14.84
C ILE A 341 -27.61 4.53 -16.25
N ASP A 342 -28.22 3.80 -17.18
CA ASP A 342 -28.37 4.19 -18.57
C ASP A 342 -29.82 4.55 -18.97
N SER A 343 -30.77 4.30 -18.06
CA SER A 343 -32.21 4.46 -18.31
C SER A 343 -32.84 5.73 -17.71
N ASP A 344 -32.07 6.50 -16.93
CA ASP A 344 -32.61 7.67 -16.21
C ASP A 344 -31.62 8.85 -16.26
N PRO A 345 -31.89 9.87 -17.11
CA PRO A 345 -31.02 11.05 -17.26
C PRO A 345 -30.82 11.88 -15.99
N ASP A 346 -31.70 11.77 -15.00
CA ASP A 346 -31.59 12.50 -13.72
C ASP A 346 -30.36 12.06 -12.92
N TYR A 347 -29.81 10.89 -13.24
CA TYR A 347 -28.59 10.37 -12.63
C TYR A 347 -27.32 10.66 -13.45
N ASN A 348 -27.42 11.29 -14.62
CA ASN A 348 -26.26 11.62 -15.43
C ASN A 348 -25.34 12.63 -14.73
N TYR A 349 -24.06 12.57 -15.06
CA TYR A 349 -23.08 13.56 -14.68
C TYR A 349 -23.26 14.87 -15.44
N ALA A 350 -22.56 15.93 -15.01
CA ALA A 350 -22.70 17.26 -15.58
C ALA A 350 -22.29 17.36 -17.05
N ASP A 351 -21.44 16.44 -17.52
CA ASP A 351 -21.02 16.32 -18.93
C ASP A 351 -21.99 15.49 -19.79
N GLY A 352 -23.07 15.00 -19.21
CA GLY A 352 -24.09 14.18 -19.86
C GLY A 352 -23.79 12.68 -19.89
N SER A 353 -22.63 12.25 -19.37
CA SER A 353 -22.30 10.82 -19.27
C SER A 353 -23.14 10.14 -18.16
N ASN A 354 -23.34 8.83 -18.30
CA ASN A 354 -24.12 8.04 -17.37
C ASN A 354 -23.54 8.08 -15.94
N GLY A 355 -24.39 8.20 -14.92
CA GLY A 355 -23.98 8.17 -13.53
C GLY A 355 -23.71 6.76 -13.02
N ASP A 356 -22.75 6.61 -12.13
CA ASP A 356 -22.50 5.34 -11.44
C ASP A 356 -23.76 4.88 -10.68
N TYR A 357 -24.02 3.57 -10.70
CA TYR A 357 -25.20 2.99 -10.07
C TYR A 357 -25.20 3.19 -8.56
N TYR A 358 -24.06 2.91 -7.91
CA TYR A 358 -23.92 3.04 -6.46
C TYR A 358 -23.84 4.51 -6.05
N GLY A 359 -24.76 4.95 -5.19
CA GLY A 359 -24.86 6.34 -4.80
C GLY A 359 -23.62 6.90 -4.12
N ILE A 360 -22.94 6.11 -3.28
CA ILE A 360 -21.70 6.54 -2.60
C ILE A 360 -20.59 6.84 -3.63
N ILE A 361 -20.42 5.98 -4.62
CA ILE A 361 -19.47 6.16 -5.72
C ILE A 361 -19.84 7.39 -6.54
N ARG A 362 -21.12 7.50 -6.95
CA ARG A 362 -21.61 8.61 -7.76
C ARG A 362 -21.46 9.98 -7.07
N GLU A 363 -21.80 10.07 -5.80
CA GLU A 363 -21.69 11.33 -5.04
C GLU A 363 -20.23 11.71 -4.79
N ALA A 364 -19.35 10.74 -4.51
CA ALA A 364 -17.91 10.97 -4.34
C ALA A 364 -17.26 11.45 -5.66
N ARG A 365 -17.58 10.79 -6.78
CA ARG A 365 -17.06 11.15 -8.10
C ARG A 365 -17.45 12.56 -8.54
N LYS A 366 -18.64 13.06 -8.14
CA LYS A 366 -19.04 14.46 -8.40
C LYS A 366 -18.08 15.49 -7.81
N SER A 367 -17.39 15.14 -6.74
CA SER A 367 -16.36 15.95 -6.07
C SER A 367 -14.93 15.52 -6.42
N ASN A 368 -14.76 14.74 -7.48
CA ASN A 368 -13.50 14.13 -7.89
C ASN A 368 -12.82 13.30 -6.77
N LEU A 369 -13.57 12.78 -5.80
CA LEU A 369 -13.07 11.91 -4.74
C LEU A 369 -13.12 10.46 -5.23
N PRO A 370 -11.97 9.76 -5.37
CA PRO A 370 -11.96 8.34 -5.65
C PRO A 370 -12.69 7.56 -4.55
N ALA A 371 -13.66 6.72 -4.94
CA ALA A 371 -14.43 5.92 -4.00
C ALA A 371 -14.69 4.53 -4.56
N ILE A 372 -14.58 3.52 -3.69
CA ILE A 372 -14.86 2.12 -4.00
C ILE A 372 -15.75 1.51 -2.93
N ILE A 373 -16.43 0.41 -3.28
CA ILE A 373 -17.13 -0.45 -2.31
C ILE A 373 -16.45 -1.81 -2.33
N VAL A 374 -15.99 -2.26 -1.17
CA VAL A 374 -15.41 -3.60 -0.97
C VAL A 374 -16.49 -4.52 -0.41
N GLU A 375 -16.84 -5.53 -1.17
CA GLU A 375 -17.73 -6.62 -0.77
C GLU A 375 -16.86 -7.83 -0.40
N HIS A 376 -16.57 -7.99 0.89
CA HIS A 376 -15.54 -8.93 1.36
C HIS A 376 -15.90 -10.40 1.16
N ALA A 377 -17.17 -10.75 1.39
CA ALA A 377 -17.66 -12.12 1.38
C ALA A 377 -19.18 -12.12 1.35
N PHE A 378 -19.80 -13.27 1.09
CA PHE A 378 -21.25 -13.40 1.11
C PHE A 378 -21.73 -13.86 2.49
N LEU A 379 -22.44 -12.96 3.21
CA LEU A 379 -22.90 -13.21 4.57
C LEU A 379 -23.87 -14.40 4.66
N ASP A 380 -24.68 -14.62 3.61
CA ASP A 380 -25.63 -15.73 3.49
C ASP A 380 -25.00 -17.04 2.99
N ASN A 381 -23.74 -17.04 2.55
CA ASN A 381 -23.00 -18.24 2.19
C ASN A 381 -22.35 -18.87 3.42
N TRP A 382 -22.71 -20.11 3.72
CA TRP A 382 -22.21 -20.80 4.91
C TRP A 382 -20.69 -20.96 4.95
N ASN A 383 -20.04 -21.21 3.79
CA ASN A 383 -18.58 -21.37 3.74
C ASN A 383 -17.87 -20.03 3.95
N ASP A 384 -18.34 -18.95 3.31
CA ASP A 384 -17.80 -17.62 3.51
C ASP A 384 -17.96 -17.18 4.97
N TYR A 385 -19.17 -17.37 5.54
CA TYR A 385 -19.43 -17.07 6.94
C TYR A 385 -18.49 -17.81 7.88
N ASN A 386 -18.40 -19.15 7.74
CA ASN A 386 -17.58 -19.96 8.62
C ASN A 386 -16.08 -19.70 8.47
N ASN A 387 -15.61 -19.44 7.27
CA ASN A 387 -14.18 -19.25 7.03
C ASN A 387 -13.71 -17.83 7.34
N TYR A 388 -14.55 -16.79 7.18
CA TYR A 388 -14.10 -15.40 7.17
C TYR A 388 -14.89 -14.44 8.08
N LEU A 389 -16.10 -14.78 8.57
CA LEU A 389 -16.99 -13.79 9.19
C LEU A 389 -17.40 -14.11 10.64
N ASN A 390 -17.28 -15.35 11.11
CA ASN A 390 -17.90 -15.80 12.36
C ASN A 390 -17.07 -15.53 13.64
N SER A 391 -16.04 -14.71 13.57
CA SER A 391 -15.25 -14.31 14.75
C SER A 391 -14.52 -12.99 14.54
N ASP A 392 -14.22 -12.29 15.63
CA ASP A 392 -13.49 -11.01 15.57
C ASP A 392 -12.10 -11.18 14.93
N ALA A 393 -11.39 -12.28 15.19
CA ALA A 393 -10.10 -12.56 14.55
C ALA A 393 -10.19 -12.66 13.02
N LYS A 394 -11.28 -13.21 12.49
CA LYS A 394 -11.51 -13.28 11.04
C LYS A 394 -11.86 -11.93 10.45
N LEU A 395 -12.72 -11.17 11.11
CA LEU A 395 -13.04 -9.79 10.73
C LEU A 395 -11.80 -8.88 10.79
N GLN A 396 -10.93 -9.12 11.78
CA GLN A 396 -9.63 -8.44 11.88
C GLN A 396 -8.75 -8.75 10.66
N SER A 397 -8.68 -10.02 10.25
CA SER A 397 -7.90 -10.41 9.06
C SER A 397 -8.39 -9.72 7.78
N LEU A 398 -9.71 -9.52 7.63
CA LEU A 398 -10.29 -8.77 6.51
C LEU A 398 -9.88 -7.29 6.56
N GLY A 399 -10.06 -6.63 7.72
CA GLY A 399 -9.68 -5.21 7.87
C GLY A 399 -8.19 -4.95 7.66
N ILE A 400 -7.33 -5.87 8.13
CA ILE A 400 -5.89 -5.80 7.86
C ILE A 400 -5.60 -5.98 6.35
N ALA A 401 -6.31 -6.87 5.66
CA ALA A 401 -6.16 -7.06 4.21
C ALA A 401 -6.54 -5.79 3.44
N ASP A 402 -7.63 -5.12 3.82
CA ASP A 402 -8.03 -3.83 3.23
C ASP A 402 -6.95 -2.78 3.41
N ALA A 403 -6.47 -2.60 4.64
CA ALA A 403 -5.44 -1.63 4.98
C ALA A 403 -4.16 -1.84 4.16
N ARG A 404 -3.73 -3.10 4.02
CA ARG A 404 -2.56 -3.46 3.21
C ARG A 404 -2.77 -3.27 1.72
N GLY A 405 -3.97 -3.54 1.22
CA GLY A 405 -4.34 -3.25 -0.16
C GLY A 405 -4.26 -1.74 -0.44
N ILE A 406 -4.79 -0.92 0.47
CA ILE A 406 -4.69 0.54 0.41
C ILE A 406 -3.23 0.98 0.49
N ALA A 407 -2.47 0.47 1.46
CA ALA A 407 -1.07 0.81 1.65
C ALA A 407 -0.22 0.45 0.43
N ASN A 408 -0.40 -0.74 -0.14
CA ASN A 408 0.29 -1.16 -1.35
C ASN A 408 -0.02 -0.26 -2.54
N TYR A 409 -1.29 0.11 -2.71
CA TYR A 409 -1.67 1.00 -3.81
C TYR A 409 -1.04 2.37 -3.67
N TYR A 410 -1.07 2.97 -2.47
CA TYR A 410 -0.52 4.31 -2.22
C TYR A 410 0.95 4.30 -1.76
N GLY A 411 1.59 3.13 -1.66
CA GLY A 411 2.98 2.96 -1.17
C GLY A 411 3.22 3.61 0.18
N LEU A 412 2.33 3.34 1.10
CA LEU A 412 2.48 3.82 2.45
C LEU A 412 3.56 3.00 3.17
N ALA A 413 4.49 3.68 3.81
CA ALA A 413 5.51 3.04 4.63
C ALA A 413 5.06 2.99 6.10
N TYR A 414 5.41 1.93 6.80
CA TYR A 414 5.21 1.88 8.26
C TYR A 414 6.03 2.97 8.95
N ALA A 415 5.46 3.56 10.00
CA ALA A 415 6.15 4.60 10.77
C ALA A 415 7.46 4.09 11.35
N GLU A 416 8.54 4.85 11.15
CA GLU A 416 9.85 4.52 11.69
C GLU A 416 9.82 4.43 13.22
N GLY A 417 10.64 3.52 13.77
CA GLY A 417 10.71 3.33 15.21
C GLY A 417 9.51 2.60 15.82
N THR A 418 8.53 2.16 15.05
CA THR A 418 7.38 1.43 15.56
C THR A 418 7.77 0.06 16.09
N VAL A 419 7.39 -0.24 17.33
CA VAL A 419 7.50 -1.58 17.94
C VAL A 419 6.11 -2.20 17.97
N TYR A 420 5.96 -3.33 17.28
CA TYR A 420 4.71 -4.09 17.18
C TYR A 420 4.58 -5.12 18.27
N ARG A 421 3.33 -5.42 18.68
CA ARG A 421 3.01 -6.50 19.62
C ARG A 421 2.21 -7.59 18.94
N LEU A 422 2.60 -8.84 19.18
CA LEU A 422 1.87 -10.03 18.76
C LEU A 422 1.59 -10.91 19.97
N TYR A 423 0.48 -11.63 19.94
CA TYR A 423 0.07 -12.59 20.97
C TYR A 423 -0.16 -13.97 20.36
N TYR A 424 0.41 -15.01 20.97
CA TYR A 424 0.18 -16.38 20.54
C TYR A 424 -0.70 -17.15 21.54
N PRO A 425 -1.98 -17.42 21.21
CA PRO A 425 -2.94 -17.99 22.16
C PRO A 425 -2.57 -19.37 22.70
N SER A 426 -1.82 -20.17 21.93
CA SER A 426 -1.46 -21.55 22.32
C SER A 426 -0.43 -21.61 23.45
N THR A 427 0.46 -20.64 23.54
CA THR A 427 1.50 -20.55 24.59
C THR A 427 1.25 -19.40 25.55
N LEU A 428 0.31 -18.50 25.26
CA LEU A 428 0.02 -17.25 25.95
C LEU A 428 1.18 -16.25 25.90
N ASP A 429 2.08 -16.40 24.93
CA ASP A 429 3.30 -15.62 24.78
C ASP A 429 3.05 -14.31 24.02
N HIS A 430 3.82 -13.26 24.33
CA HIS A 430 3.83 -11.99 23.62
C HIS A 430 5.19 -11.76 22.97
N HIS A 431 5.16 -11.48 21.68
CA HIS A 431 6.34 -11.12 20.90
C HIS A 431 6.32 -9.64 20.52
N TYR A 432 7.50 -8.99 20.58
CA TYR A 432 7.67 -7.58 20.24
C TYR A 432 8.78 -7.44 19.21
N THR A 433 8.51 -6.68 18.15
CA THR A 433 9.47 -6.49 17.06
C THR A 433 9.32 -5.13 16.40
N MET A 434 10.42 -4.57 15.88
CA MET A 434 10.40 -3.43 14.97
C MET A 434 10.33 -3.87 13.49
N ASP A 435 10.58 -5.15 13.23
CA ASP A 435 10.53 -5.68 11.88
C ASP A 435 9.08 -5.90 11.44
N ALA A 436 8.58 -5.01 10.56
CA ALA A 436 7.25 -5.12 10.00
C ALA A 436 7.03 -6.44 9.23
N ASN A 437 8.09 -6.99 8.58
CA ASN A 437 7.99 -8.27 7.89
C ASN A 437 7.88 -9.43 8.91
N GLU A 438 8.66 -9.44 10.00
CA GLU A 438 8.51 -10.41 11.09
C GLU A 438 7.08 -10.36 11.66
N TYR A 439 6.55 -9.16 11.91
CA TYR A 439 5.17 -8.94 12.37
C TYR A 439 4.13 -9.55 11.42
N GLN A 440 4.32 -9.41 10.10
CA GLN A 440 3.44 -9.96 9.09
C GLN A 440 3.54 -11.48 9.00
N VAL A 441 4.76 -12.01 8.97
CA VAL A 441 5.03 -13.45 8.86
C VAL A 441 4.48 -14.20 10.07
N LEU A 442 4.65 -13.67 11.27
CA LEU A 442 4.10 -14.27 12.49
C LEU A 442 2.56 -14.22 12.50
N GLY A 443 1.95 -13.12 12.05
CA GLY A 443 0.50 -13.03 11.87
C GLY A 443 -0.05 -14.14 10.96
N SER A 444 0.62 -14.44 9.84
CA SER A 444 0.25 -15.54 8.94
C SER A 444 0.45 -16.94 9.54
N ARG A 445 1.22 -17.06 10.62
CA ARG A 445 1.49 -18.30 11.35
C ARG A 445 0.62 -18.50 12.59
N GLY A 446 -0.43 -17.71 12.75
CA GLY A 446 -1.41 -17.85 13.83
C GLY A 446 -1.16 -16.98 15.06
N TRP A 447 -0.20 -16.05 15.00
CA TRP A 447 -0.07 -15.00 16.00
C TRP A 447 -1.15 -13.94 15.78
N ILE A 448 -1.76 -13.47 16.85
CA ILE A 448 -2.70 -12.35 16.81
C ILE A 448 -1.89 -11.06 16.78
N GLN A 449 -2.08 -10.26 15.76
CA GLN A 449 -1.46 -8.95 15.62
C GLN A 449 -2.22 -7.93 16.48
N GLU A 450 -1.58 -7.41 17.54
CA GLU A 450 -2.22 -6.49 18.50
C GLU A 450 -1.91 -5.00 18.21
N GLY A 451 -1.19 -4.72 17.11
CA GLY A 451 -0.87 -3.37 16.68
C GLY A 451 0.40 -2.80 17.30
N ILE A 452 0.44 -1.48 17.44
CA ILE A 452 1.60 -0.76 17.99
C ILE A 452 1.66 -0.91 19.49
N ALA A 453 2.80 -1.42 19.99
CA ALA A 453 3.09 -1.45 21.42
C ALA A 453 3.59 -0.07 21.91
N TRP A 454 4.64 0.44 21.28
CA TRP A 454 5.28 1.73 21.57
C TRP A 454 6.15 2.18 20.40
N HIS A 455 6.82 3.35 20.55
CA HIS A 455 7.82 3.82 19.60
C HIS A 455 9.22 3.82 20.21
N SER A 456 10.19 3.32 19.44
CA SER A 456 11.61 3.35 19.73
C SER A 456 12.14 4.78 19.59
N ASP A 457 13.15 5.13 20.35
CA ASP A 457 13.97 6.29 20.04
C ASP A 457 15.01 5.97 18.96
N SER A 458 15.71 6.99 18.45
CA SER A 458 16.80 6.79 17.51
C SER A 458 18.01 6.14 18.18
N LYS A 459 18.85 5.50 17.37
CA LYS A 459 20.11 4.88 17.86
C LYS A 459 21.08 5.90 18.47
N GLU A 460 21.05 7.14 17.95
CA GLU A 460 21.95 8.22 18.34
C GLU A 460 21.57 8.83 19.69
N HIS A 461 20.29 8.77 20.06
CA HIS A 461 19.74 9.40 21.27
C HIS A 461 19.34 8.39 22.34
N GLY A 462 18.86 7.24 21.92
CA GLY A 462 18.25 6.24 22.81
C GLY A 462 19.23 5.32 23.50
N VAL A 463 18.73 4.56 24.48
CA VAL A 463 19.45 3.54 25.23
C VAL A 463 19.05 2.16 24.70
N PRO A 464 20.00 1.27 24.34
CA PRO A 464 19.67 -0.01 23.72
C PRO A 464 18.85 -0.91 24.62
N VAL A 465 17.83 -1.54 24.04
CA VAL A 465 17.06 -2.66 24.63
C VAL A 465 17.46 -3.92 23.87
N TYR A 466 17.99 -4.89 24.59
CA TYR A 466 18.48 -6.14 24.04
C TYR A 466 17.40 -7.21 23.99
N ARG A 467 17.43 -8.07 22.97
CA ARG A 467 16.55 -9.24 22.82
C ARG A 467 17.35 -10.53 23.01
N LEU A 468 16.74 -11.46 23.77
CA LEU A 468 17.22 -12.82 23.96
C LEU A 468 16.10 -13.80 23.63
N TYR A 469 16.45 -14.98 23.14
CA TYR A 469 15.55 -16.07 22.81
C TYR A 469 15.98 -17.36 23.54
N HIS A 470 15.02 -18.10 24.10
CA HIS A 470 15.28 -19.38 24.74
C HIS A 470 14.64 -20.51 23.96
N GLU A 471 15.45 -21.40 23.38
CA GLU A 471 14.98 -22.46 22.46
C GLU A 471 14.04 -23.48 23.13
N ASP A 472 14.29 -23.86 24.40
CA ASP A 472 13.47 -24.86 25.09
C ASP A 472 12.08 -24.33 25.48
N THR A 473 11.97 -23.05 25.79
CA THR A 473 10.70 -22.43 26.23
C THR A 473 10.02 -21.66 25.10
N LEU A 474 10.73 -21.40 23.99
CA LEU A 474 10.32 -20.57 22.85
C LEU A 474 10.00 -19.11 23.23
N ASN A 475 10.46 -18.65 24.41
CA ASN A 475 10.16 -17.32 24.93
C ASN A 475 11.24 -16.31 24.53
N HIS A 476 10.82 -15.05 24.38
CA HIS A 476 11.71 -13.91 24.21
C HIS A 476 11.79 -13.09 25.49
N HIS A 477 12.98 -12.60 25.80
CA HIS A 477 13.24 -11.68 26.90
C HIS A 477 13.87 -10.39 26.41
N TYR A 478 13.42 -9.26 26.96
CA TYR A 478 13.90 -7.94 26.57
C TYR A 478 14.41 -7.19 27.80
N THR A 479 15.61 -6.59 27.70
CA THR A 479 16.22 -5.87 28.82
C THR A 479 17.11 -4.73 28.37
N MET A 480 17.17 -3.65 29.15
CA MET A 480 18.19 -2.60 29.03
C MET A 480 19.47 -2.93 29.81
N ASP A 481 19.42 -3.90 30.73
CA ASP A 481 20.56 -4.25 31.55
C ASP A 481 21.53 -5.15 30.79
N ALA A 482 22.66 -4.58 30.36
CA ALA A 482 23.73 -5.31 29.68
C ALA A 482 24.30 -6.47 30.50
N ASN A 483 24.26 -6.38 31.84
CA ASN A 483 24.71 -7.48 32.70
C ASN A 483 23.68 -8.61 32.71
N GLU A 484 22.37 -8.32 32.82
CA GLU A 484 21.29 -9.31 32.68
C GLU A 484 21.41 -10.02 31.30
N TYR A 485 21.65 -9.27 30.22
CA TYR A 485 21.86 -9.79 28.88
C TYR A 485 23.01 -10.81 28.80
N GLN A 486 24.13 -10.54 29.48
CA GLN A 486 25.29 -11.46 29.52
C GLN A 486 25.05 -12.66 30.43
N VAL A 487 24.43 -12.45 31.59
CA VAL A 487 24.15 -13.54 32.57
C VAL A 487 23.16 -14.55 31.97
N LEU A 488 22.14 -14.10 31.28
CA LEU A 488 21.15 -14.96 30.62
C LEU A 488 21.78 -15.78 29.49
N ALA A 489 22.70 -15.20 28.71
CA ALA A 489 23.45 -15.95 27.69
C ALA A 489 24.20 -17.15 28.30
N GLY A 490 24.78 -16.99 29.50
CA GLY A 490 25.42 -18.09 30.26
C GLY A 490 24.43 -19.13 30.80
N ARG A 491 23.12 -18.87 30.71
CA ARG A 491 22.02 -19.75 31.15
C ARG A 491 21.20 -20.38 30.03
N GLY A 492 21.71 -20.38 28.80
CA GLY A 492 21.07 -21.02 27.64
C GLY A 492 20.24 -20.07 26.76
N TRP A 493 20.16 -18.78 27.11
CA TRP A 493 19.50 -17.80 26.25
C TRP A 493 20.40 -17.40 25.08
N LYS A 494 19.87 -17.42 23.87
CA LYS A 494 20.54 -16.94 22.67
C LYS A 494 20.43 -15.41 22.60
N GLN A 495 21.56 -14.73 22.46
CA GLN A 495 21.60 -13.29 22.26
C GLN A 495 21.25 -12.93 20.82
N GLU A 496 20.25 -12.09 20.62
CA GLU A 496 19.77 -11.66 19.28
C GLU A 496 20.13 -10.19 18.95
N GLY A 497 20.84 -9.52 19.86
CA GLY A 497 21.31 -8.15 19.64
C GLY A 497 20.37 -7.09 20.21
N VAL A 498 20.45 -5.88 19.66
CA VAL A 498 19.59 -4.75 20.02
C VAL A 498 18.26 -4.87 19.28
N ALA A 499 17.16 -4.90 20.02
CA ALA A 499 15.81 -4.96 19.45
C ALA A 499 15.31 -3.56 19.04
N TRP A 500 15.49 -2.58 19.94
CA TRP A 500 15.14 -1.16 19.74
C TRP A 500 15.91 -0.28 20.72
N TYR A 501 15.59 1.01 20.75
CA TYR A 501 16.17 1.97 21.66
C TYR A 501 15.10 2.63 22.54
N SER A 502 15.31 2.61 23.85
CA SER A 502 14.50 3.34 24.81
C SER A 502 14.79 4.83 24.76
N ALA A 503 13.78 5.68 24.87
CA ALA A 503 14.03 7.08 25.19
C ALA A 503 14.75 7.20 26.55
N PRO A 504 15.58 8.24 26.77
CA PRO A 504 16.22 8.49 28.04
C PRO A 504 15.20 8.63 29.18
N LYS A 505 15.62 8.27 30.38
CA LYS A 505 14.75 8.33 31.56
C LYS A 505 14.19 9.74 31.77
N GLY A 506 12.87 9.86 31.74
CA GLY A 506 12.14 11.13 31.95
C GLY A 506 11.82 11.88 30.66
N GLU A 507 12.20 11.36 29.49
CA GLU A 507 11.92 11.97 28.18
C GLU A 507 10.83 11.25 27.39
N GLY A 508 10.27 10.16 27.92
CA GLY A 508 9.24 9.39 27.23
C GLY A 508 8.21 8.83 28.20
N LYS A 509 7.26 8.06 27.66
CA LYS A 509 6.25 7.34 28.46
C LYS A 509 6.80 6.02 28.99
N PRO A 510 6.52 5.65 30.25
CA PRO A 510 7.02 4.42 30.82
C PRO A 510 6.41 3.18 30.15
N VAL A 511 7.23 2.19 29.88
CA VAL A 511 6.84 0.81 29.54
C VAL A 511 7.12 -0.05 30.77
N TYR A 512 6.09 -0.69 31.27
CA TYR A 512 6.13 -1.52 32.49
C TYR A 512 6.46 -2.96 32.17
N ARG A 513 7.18 -3.65 33.05
CA ARG A 513 7.47 -5.07 32.98
C ARG A 513 6.73 -5.84 34.11
N LEU A 514 6.14 -6.97 33.70
CA LEU A 514 5.53 -7.93 34.61
C LEU A 514 6.11 -9.32 34.33
N TYR A 515 6.20 -10.14 35.39
CA TYR A 515 6.66 -11.52 35.34
C TYR A 515 5.58 -12.48 35.82
N HIS A 516 5.35 -13.58 35.12
CA HIS A 516 4.43 -14.63 35.52
C HIS A 516 5.19 -15.92 35.84
N SER A 517 5.25 -16.31 37.12
CA SER A 517 6.03 -17.45 37.61
C SER A 517 5.52 -18.81 37.13
N GLY A 518 4.25 -18.91 36.71
CA GLY A 518 3.66 -20.16 36.21
C GLY A 518 3.99 -20.46 34.76
N THR A 519 4.18 -19.43 33.92
CA THR A 519 4.56 -19.54 32.50
C THR A 519 6.04 -19.20 32.28
N LEU A 520 6.72 -18.63 33.29
CA LEU A 520 8.09 -18.11 33.21
C LEU A 520 8.25 -17.02 32.15
N ASP A 521 7.18 -16.29 31.88
CA ASP A 521 7.10 -15.30 30.82
C ASP A 521 7.11 -13.87 31.36
N HIS A 522 7.52 -12.91 30.51
CA HIS A 522 7.51 -11.48 30.77
C HIS A 522 6.54 -10.76 29.83
N HIS A 523 5.72 -9.91 30.41
CA HIS A 523 4.82 -9.04 29.65
C HIS A 523 5.25 -7.58 29.78
N TYR A 524 5.15 -6.83 28.68
CA TYR A 524 5.55 -5.42 28.60
C TYR A 524 4.39 -4.58 28.07
N THR A 525 4.09 -3.48 28.77
CA THR A 525 2.96 -2.60 28.37
C THR A 525 3.19 -1.14 28.73
N LYS A 526 2.71 -0.22 27.90
CA LYS A 526 2.55 1.21 28.24
C LYS A 526 1.30 1.48 29.06
N ASP A 527 0.33 0.57 29.01
CA ASP A 527 -0.96 0.76 29.66
C ASP A 527 -0.86 0.51 31.18
N ALA A 528 -0.89 1.58 31.96
CA ALA A 528 -0.86 1.51 33.40
C ALA A 528 -2.07 0.77 34.00
N TRP A 529 -3.22 0.75 33.32
CA TRP A 529 -4.38 -0.01 33.73
C TRP A 529 -4.15 -1.52 33.50
N GLU A 530 -3.67 -1.93 32.32
CA GLU A 530 -3.27 -3.32 32.03
C GLU A 530 -2.24 -3.81 33.06
N TYR A 531 -1.23 -2.98 33.38
CA TYR A 531 -0.23 -3.28 34.39
C TYR A 531 -0.84 -3.57 35.75
N GLN A 532 -1.86 -2.84 36.21
CA GLN A 532 -2.55 -3.07 37.47
C GLN A 532 -3.49 -4.29 37.40
N VAL A 533 -4.20 -4.50 36.33
CA VAL A 533 -5.12 -5.63 36.14
C VAL A 533 -4.37 -6.95 36.14
N LEU A 534 -3.23 -7.03 35.46
CA LEU A 534 -2.41 -8.25 35.41
C LEU A 534 -1.83 -8.60 36.78
N ALA A 535 -1.45 -7.62 37.62
CA ALA A 535 -1.03 -7.86 38.97
C ALA A 535 -2.10 -8.61 39.80
N GLY A 536 -3.38 -8.25 39.63
CA GLY A 536 -4.52 -8.95 40.22
C GLY A 536 -4.78 -10.36 39.67
N ARG A 537 -4.09 -10.74 38.57
CA ARG A 537 -4.21 -12.03 37.89
C ARG A 537 -2.97 -12.94 38.08
N GLY A 538 -2.11 -12.65 39.02
CA GLY A 538 -0.95 -13.48 39.38
C GLY A 538 0.37 -13.05 38.75
N TRP A 539 0.39 -11.92 37.99
CA TRP A 539 1.62 -11.34 37.49
C TRP A 539 2.34 -10.50 38.56
N THR A 540 3.62 -10.68 38.67
CA THR A 540 4.49 -9.88 39.57
C THR A 540 4.90 -8.60 38.84
N GLN A 541 4.61 -7.44 39.43
CA GLN A 541 5.03 -6.15 38.89
C GLN A 541 6.53 -5.94 39.16
N GLU A 542 7.32 -5.71 38.10
CA GLU A 542 8.77 -5.48 38.19
C GLU A 542 9.16 -4.01 37.97
N GLY A 543 8.19 -3.14 37.75
CA GLY A 543 8.41 -1.72 37.58
C GLY A 543 8.55 -1.30 36.11
N ILE A 544 9.27 -0.18 35.90
CA ILE A 544 9.51 0.37 34.54
C ILE A 544 10.70 -0.36 33.92
N ALA A 545 10.48 -0.95 32.75
CA ALA A 545 11.51 -1.60 31.95
C ALA A 545 12.31 -0.58 31.12
N TRP A 546 11.62 0.30 30.41
CA TRP A 546 12.17 1.38 29.57
C TRP A 546 11.16 2.49 29.34
N TYR A 547 11.47 3.41 28.40
CA TYR A 547 10.62 4.52 28.04
C TYR A 547 10.38 4.54 26.52
N SER A 548 9.13 4.71 26.09
CA SER A 548 8.75 4.98 24.72
C SER A 548 9.04 6.42 24.34
N LYS A 549 9.41 6.70 23.10
CA LYS A 549 9.73 8.04 22.59
C LYS A 549 8.55 9.03 22.63
N GLU A 550 7.29 8.61 22.67
CA GLU A 550 6.11 9.51 22.65
C GLU A 550 5.87 10.26 23.94
#